data_75669b0681fb80463c496d29f10ce224
#
_entry.id   75669b0681fb80463c496d29f10ce224
#
_cell.length_a   1.000
_cell.length_b   1.000
_cell.length_c   1.000
_cell.angle_alpha   90.00
_cell.angle_beta   90.00
_cell.angle_gamma   90.00
#
_symmetry.space_group_name_H-M   'P 1'
#
loop_
_entity.id
_entity.type
_entity.pdbx_description
1 polymer ?
#
loop_
_entity_poly.entity_id
_entity_poly.type
_entity_poly.pdbx_seq_one_letter_code
_entity_poly.pdbx_strand_id
1 'polypeptide(L)'
;EEGYSFLVVPGGGPMADLVREIYARGDLSQEAAHWMAILAMEQYAYFLADGSGAALTREIRRSKSDCSVQVLLPYQALIDEDFGLEHNWDFTSDAVAALVAAQLSAPLIKATDVDGVMLDGKVVLEVPASSMLGRKSCVDQGTIKLLCGPLKGSSIRVLNGTDAQQFTNALKNGEGGTIIKG
;
A
#
# COMPACT_ATOMS: atom_id res chain seq x y z
N GLU A 1 -1.51 -19.31 -18.18
CA GLU A 1 -0.78 -18.78 -17.02
C GLU A 1 0.05 -17.60 -17.51
N GLU A 2 -0.49 -16.38 -17.38
CA GLU A 2 0.26 -15.17 -17.64
C GLU A 2 1.17 -14.93 -16.45
N GLY A 3 2.50 -14.86 -16.68
CA GLY A 3 3.50 -14.78 -15.62
C GLY A 3 3.58 -13.40 -14.97
N TYR A 4 2.78 -13.16 -13.94
CA TYR A 4 2.94 -11.99 -13.08
C TYR A 4 3.73 -12.34 -11.82
N SER A 5 4.65 -11.47 -11.45
CA SER A 5 5.32 -11.51 -10.14
C SER A 5 4.83 -10.35 -9.29
N PHE A 6 4.41 -10.66 -8.07
CA PHE A 6 3.91 -9.66 -7.10
C PHE A 6 4.80 -9.59 -5.88
N LEU A 7 5.13 -8.37 -5.48
CA LEU A 7 5.60 -8.07 -4.13
C LEU A 7 4.44 -7.43 -3.38
N VAL A 8 3.91 -8.12 -2.40
CA VAL A 8 2.79 -7.63 -1.57
C VAL A 8 3.36 -6.85 -0.39
N VAL A 9 3.01 -5.58 -0.30
CA VAL A 9 3.25 -4.76 0.90
C VAL A 9 1.98 -4.85 1.75
N PRO A 10 2.03 -5.48 2.92
CA PRO A 10 0.84 -5.67 3.74
C PRO A 10 0.39 -4.36 4.39
N GLY A 11 -0.91 -4.22 4.65
CA GLY A 11 -1.41 -3.25 5.60
C GLY A 11 -1.18 -3.71 7.04
N GLY A 12 -1.44 -2.84 8.02
CA GLY A 12 -1.26 -3.20 9.44
C GLY A 12 -2.39 -4.03 10.04
N GLY A 13 -3.54 -4.12 9.36
CA GLY A 13 -4.70 -4.85 9.86
C GLY A 13 -5.13 -4.45 11.28
N PRO A 14 -5.77 -5.36 12.02
CA PRO A 14 -6.20 -5.10 13.41
C PRO A 14 -5.07 -4.74 14.37
N MET A 15 -3.84 -5.18 14.09
CA MET A 15 -2.67 -4.86 14.90
C MET A 15 -2.33 -3.35 14.84
N ALA A 16 -2.45 -2.73 13.67
CA ALA A 16 -2.28 -1.29 13.53
C ALA A 16 -3.41 -0.49 14.17
N ASP A 17 -4.63 -1.04 14.23
CA ASP A 17 -5.75 -0.40 14.93
C ASP A 17 -5.48 -0.28 16.42
N LEU A 18 -4.90 -1.32 17.04
CA LEU A 18 -4.44 -1.26 18.43
C LEU A 18 -3.40 -0.14 18.63
N VAL A 19 -2.44 0.01 17.71
CA VAL A 19 -1.44 1.08 17.79
C VAL A 19 -2.11 2.47 17.73
N ARG A 20 -3.10 2.65 16.83
CA ARG A 20 -3.88 3.89 16.72
C ARG A 20 -4.64 4.22 17.99
N GLU A 21 -5.24 3.21 18.64
CA GLU A 21 -5.94 3.39 19.91
C GLU A 21 -5.00 3.84 21.02
N ILE A 22 -3.82 3.22 21.15
CA ILE A 22 -2.83 3.58 22.17
C ILE A 22 -2.32 5.00 21.89
N TYR A 23 -1.99 5.32 20.65
CA TYR A 23 -1.54 6.66 20.26
C TYR A 23 -2.59 7.73 20.56
N ALA A 24 -3.86 7.46 20.26
CA ALA A 24 -4.97 8.39 20.51
C ALA A 24 -5.18 8.70 22.01
N ARG A 25 -4.75 7.83 22.91
CA ARG A 25 -4.74 8.07 24.37
C ARG A 25 -3.59 8.96 24.84
N GLY A 26 -2.63 9.25 24.00
CA GLY A 26 -1.45 10.05 24.33
C GLY A 26 -0.32 9.28 24.97
N ASP A 27 -0.37 7.95 24.96
CA ASP A 27 0.61 7.07 25.61
C ASP A 27 1.87 6.81 24.76
N LEU A 28 1.88 7.27 23.49
CA LEU A 28 2.97 7.06 22.55
C LEU A 28 3.44 8.37 21.90
N SER A 29 4.75 8.50 21.68
CA SER A 29 5.28 9.50 20.77
C SER A 29 4.91 9.14 19.32
N GLN A 30 4.91 10.12 18.42
CA GLN A 30 4.65 9.92 17.00
C GLN A 30 5.63 8.93 16.36
N GLU A 31 6.91 9.05 16.70
CA GLU A 31 7.98 8.15 16.28
C GLU A 31 7.73 6.70 16.71
N ALA A 32 7.41 6.49 17.99
CA ALA A 32 7.11 5.16 18.51
C ALA A 32 5.86 4.57 17.86
N ALA A 33 4.81 5.37 17.65
CA ALA A 33 3.59 4.93 17.00
C ALA A 33 3.84 4.53 15.53
N HIS A 34 4.70 5.27 14.82
CA HIS A 34 5.10 4.95 13.46
C HIS A 34 5.75 3.57 13.39
N TRP A 35 6.82 3.33 14.15
CA TRP A 35 7.51 2.05 14.11
C TRP A 35 6.66 0.88 14.62
N MET A 36 5.81 1.12 15.61
CA MET A 36 4.82 0.11 16.04
C MET A 36 3.83 -0.22 14.93
N ALA A 37 3.40 0.76 14.11
CA ALA A 37 2.53 0.51 12.97
C ALA A 37 3.25 -0.28 11.86
N ILE A 38 4.53 0.00 11.60
CA ILE A 38 5.36 -0.80 10.68
C ILE A 38 5.53 -2.24 11.19
N LEU A 39 5.77 -2.43 12.50
CA LEU A 39 5.80 -3.77 13.10
C LEU A 39 4.43 -4.48 13.00
N ALA A 40 3.32 -3.75 13.11
CA ALA A 40 1.98 -4.31 12.90
C ALA A 40 1.79 -4.79 11.45
N MET A 41 2.33 -4.06 10.46
CA MET A 41 2.36 -4.51 9.06
C MET A 41 3.17 -5.81 8.93
N GLU A 42 4.30 -5.91 9.62
CA GLU A 42 5.12 -7.13 9.59
C GLU A 42 4.41 -8.32 10.22
N GLN A 43 3.70 -8.14 11.34
CA GLN A 43 2.86 -9.19 11.92
C GLN A 43 1.78 -9.65 10.91
N TYR A 44 1.17 -8.71 10.21
CA TYR A 44 0.16 -9.03 9.20
C TYR A 44 0.77 -9.73 7.97
N ALA A 45 2.05 -9.48 7.64
CA ALA A 45 2.78 -10.22 6.63
C ALA A 45 2.83 -11.72 6.93
N TYR A 46 3.13 -12.11 8.17
CA TYR A 46 3.13 -13.51 8.59
C TYR A 46 1.73 -14.13 8.46
N PHE A 47 0.69 -13.40 8.85
CA PHE A 47 -0.70 -13.86 8.71
C PHE A 47 -1.07 -14.13 7.24
N LEU A 48 -0.71 -13.20 6.33
CA LEU A 48 -0.99 -13.36 4.89
C LEU A 48 -0.18 -14.51 4.29
N ALA A 49 1.08 -14.67 4.67
CA ALA A 49 1.95 -15.73 4.17
C ALA A 49 1.47 -17.12 4.62
N ASP A 50 1.08 -17.27 5.89
CA ASP A 50 0.55 -18.52 6.43
C ASP A 50 -0.73 -18.95 5.69
N GLY A 51 -1.66 -18.00 5.50
CA GLY A 51 -2.93 -18.27 4.83
C GLY A 51 -2.81 -18.55 3.32
N SER A 52 -1.79 -18.02 2.65
CA SER A 52 -1.62 -18.12 1.20
C SER A 52 -0.50 -19.07 0.75
N GLY A 53 0.43 -19.42 1.63
CA GLY A 53 1.66 -20.12 1.30
C GLY A 53 2.69 -19.26 0.54
N ALA A 54 2.49 -17.92 0.46
CA ALA A 54 3.43 -17.02 -0.19
C ALA A 54 4.74 -16.90 0.61
N ALA A 55 5.86 -16.75 -0.10
CA ALA A 55 7.16 -16.58 0.56
C ALA A 55 7.29 -15.20 1.20
N LEU A 56 7.84 -15.15 2.42
CA LEU A 56 8.22 -13.90 3.06
C LEU A 56 9.56 -13.40 2.53
N THR A 57 9.71 -12.09 2.39
CA THR A 57 10.97 -11.45 1.99
C THR A 57 11.20 -10.15 2.73
N ARG A 58 12.45 -9.82 3.05
CA ARG A 58 12.90 -8.52 3.52
C ARG A 58 13.54 -7.66 2.41
N GLU A 59 13.67 -8.23 1.22
CA GLU A 59 14.38 -7.60 0.13
C GLU A 59 13.41 -6.91 -0.83
N ILE A 60 13.63 -5.62 -1.05
CA ILE A 60 12.93 -4.83 -2.06
C ILE A 60 13.66 -5.02 -3.39
N ARG A 61 13.34 -6.09 -4.09
CA ARG A 61 13.90 -6.40 -5.41
C ARG A 61 12.89 -7.11 -6.29
N ARG A 62 13.05 -6.98 -7.60
CA ARG A 62 12.26 -7.74 -8.56
C ARG A 62 12.54 -9.23 -8.41
N SER A 63 11.50 -10.05 -8.41
CA SER A 63 11.65 -11.51 -8.46
C SER A 63 12.39 -11.92 -9.73
N LYS A 64 13.21 -12.96 -9.62
CA LYS A 64 13.86 -13.61 -10.76
C LYS A 64 12.96 -14.68 -11.42
N SER A 65 11.85 -15.02 -10.78
CA SER A 65 10.87 -15.99 -11.26
C SER A 65 9.71 -15.27 -11.95
N ASP A 66 9.30 -15.76 -13.11
CA ASP A 66 8.21 -15.17 -13.91
C ASP A 66 6.81 -15.32 -13.28
N CYS A 67 6.66 -16.14 -12.26
CA CYS A 67 5.41 -16.32 -11.52
C CYS A 67 5.73 -16.46 -10.04
N SER A 68 5.71 -15.37 -9.30
CA SER A 68 5.97 -15.42 -7.86
C SER A 68 5.10 -14.43 -7.10
N VAL A 69 4.67 -14.84 -5.91
CA VAL A 69 4.05 -13.95 -4.94
C VAL A 69 4.93 -13.97 -3.69
N GLN A 70 5.43 -12.80 -3.33
CA GLN A 70 6.19 -12.61 -2.10
C GLN A 70 5.50 -11.57 -1.23
N VAL A 71 5.54 -11.75 0.08
CA VAL A 71 5.03 -10.78 1.05
C VAL A 71 6.22 -10.12 1.73
N LEU A 72 6.29 -8.80 1.66
CA LEU A 72 7.35 -8.02 2.29
C LEU A 72 7.22 -8.09 3.82
N LEU A 73 8.36 -8.15 4.50
CA LEU A 73 8.51 -7.89 5.94
C LEU A 73 8.91 -6.42 6.12
N PRO A 74 7.93 -5.50 6.32
CA PRO A 74 8.20 -4.07 6.19
C PRO A 74 9.18 -3.53 7.22
N TYR A 75 9.14 -4.01 8.46
CA TYR A 75 10.07 -3.56 9.48
C TYR A 75 11.52 -3.94 9.11
N GLN A 76 11.76 -5.20 8.73
CA GLN A 76 13.08 -5.66 8.33
C GLN A 76 13.59 -5.01 7.05
N ALA A 77 12.69 -4.58 6.18
CA ALA A 77 13.04 -3.91 4.91
C ALA A 77 13.37 -2.43 5.10
N LEU A 78 12.79 -1.75 6.10
CA LEU A 78 12.84 -0.30 6.26
C LEU A 78 13.66 0.17 7.45
N ILE A 79 14.05 -0.71 8.38
CA ILE A 79 14.73 -0.29 9.62
C ILE A 79 16.08 0.39 9.37
N ASP A 80 16.79 -0.02 8.34
CA ASP A 80 18.09 0.55 7.99
C ASP A 80 17.98 1.70 6.97
N GLU A 81 16.95 1.70 6.12
CA GLU A 81 16.70 2.69 5.08
C GLU A 81 15.21 2.77 4.77
N ASP A 82 14.55 3.84 5.20
CA ASP A 82 13.11 4.06 5.03
C ASP A 82 12.73 4.94 3.83
N PHE A 83 13.71 5.27 2.99
CA PHE A 83 13.54 6.09 1.79
C PHE A 83 12.98 7.50 2.04
N GLY A 84 13.23 8.05 3.24
CA GLY A 84 12.72 9.35 3.64
C GLY A 84 11.22 9.38 3.94
N LEU A 85 10.66 8.25 4.38
CA LEU A 85 9.28 8.15 4.83
C LEU A 85 9.06 9.07 6.04
N GLU A 86 8.06 9.95 5.96
CA GLU A 86 7.70 10.77 7.12
C GLU A 86 7.01 9.93 8.20
N HIS A 87 7.50 10.04 9.45
CA HIS A 87 6.98 9.27 10.59
C HIS A 87 5.75 9.95 11.21
N ASN A 88 4.62 9.89 10.49
CA ASN A 88 3.33 10.39 10.96
C ASN A 88 2.16 9.60 10.34
N TRP A 89 0.94 9.83 10.84
CA TRP A 89 -0.25 9.09 10.41
C TRP A 89 -0.78 9.47 9.02
N ASP A 90 -0.22 10.48 8.35
CA ASP A 90 -0.51 10.75 6.95
C ASP A 90 0.17 9.72 6.04
N PHE A 91 1.32 9.16 6.49
CA PHE A 91 2.13 8.19 5.77
C PHE A 91 1.96 6.81 6.39
N THR A 92 1.11 5.98 5.81
CA THR A 92 0.80 4.64 6.30
C THR A 92 1.27 3.57 5.30
N SER A 93 0.67 2.39 5.32
CA SER A 93 1.02 1.29 4.42
C SER A 93 0.96 1.63 2.93
N ASP A 94 0.10 2.58 2.53
CA ASP A 94 0.00 3.00 1.13
C ASP A 94 1.26 3.77 0.71
N ALA A 95 1.74 4.67 1.57
CA ALA A 95 2.97 5.43 1.32
C ALA A 95 4.19 4.51 1.30
N VAL A 96 4.28 3.54 2.20
CA VAL A 96 5.31 2.49 2.16
C VAL A 96 5.27 1.75 0.83
N ALA A 97 4.08 1.30 0.39
CA ALA A 97 3.93 0.59 -0.87
C ALA A 97 4.30 1.47 -2.08
N ALA A 98 4.01 2.77 -2.03
CA ALA A 98 4.38 3.71 -3.09
C ALA A 98 5.91 3.87 -3.22
N LEU A 99 6.62 3.99 -2.10
CA LEU A 99 8.08 4.05 -2.08
C LEU A 99 8.72 2.75 -2.56
N VAL A 100 8.21 1.61 -2.10
CA VAL A 100 8.66 0.28 -2.56
C VAL A 100 8.45 0.11 -4.06
N ALA A 101 7.29 0.49 -4.59
CA ALA A 101 7.00 0.43 -6.02
C ALA A 101 7.93 1.34 -6.83
N ALA A 102 8.23 2.54 -6.32
CA ALA A 102 9.18 3.46 -6.95
C ALA A 102 10.60 2.87 -7.02
N GLN A 103 11.10 2.27 -5.93
CA GLN A 103 12.41 1.59 -5.90
C GLN A 103 12.48 0.46 -6.94
N LEU A 104 11.37 -0.24 -7.14
CA LEU A 104 11.29 -1.32 -8.11
C LEU A 104 11.00 -0.82 -9.54
N SER A 105 10.68 0.45 -9.75
CA SER A 105 10.12 0.96 -11.00
C SER A 105 8.96 0.05 -11.48
N ALA A 106 8.06 -0.29 -10.56
CA ALA A 106 6.95 -1.22 -10.77
C ALA A 106 5.60 -0.49 -10.68
N PRO A 107 4.57 -0.97 -11.39
CA PRO A 107 3.20 -0.50 -11.17
C PRO A 107 2.75 -0.72 -9.73
N LEU A 108 2.02 0.23 -9.17
CA LEU A 108 1.44 0.12 -7.84
C LEU A 108 -0.06 -0.14 -7.94
N ILE A 109 -0.51 -1.20 -7.28
CA ILE A 109 -1.92 -1.56 -7.16
C ILE A 109 -2.27 -1.63 -5.68
N LYS A 110 -3.28 -0.88 -5.27
CA LYS A 110 -3.89 -0.99 -3.95
C LYS A 110 -5.12 -1.88 -4.03
N ALA A 111 -5.07 -3.03 -3.39
CA ALA A 111 -6.24 -3.87 -3.12
C ALA A 111 -6.93 -3.37 -1.85
N THR A 112 -8.22 -3.07 -1.92
CA THR A 112 -9.01 -2.53 -0.80
C THR A 112 -10.44 -3.08 -0.85
N ASP A 113 -11.30 -2.65 0.06
CA ASP A 113 -12.70 -3.07 0.19
C ASP A 113 -13.70 -2.14 -0.53
N VAL A 114 -13.19 -1.16 -1.29
CA VAL A 114 -14.01 -0.24 -2.08
C VAL A 114 -13.70 -0.34 -3.56
N ASP A 115 -14.66 0.00 -4.42
CA ASP A 115 -14.54 -0.11 -5.88
C ASP A 115 -13.60 0.92 -6.52
N GLY A 116 -13.15 1.91 -5.75
CA GLY A 116 -12.27 2.98 -6.19
C GLY A 116 -12.48 4.26 -5.40
N VAL A 117 -11.93 5.35 -5.89
CA VAL A 117 -12.11 6.69 -5.31
C VAL A 117 -13.50 7.22 -5.65
N MET A 118 -14.24 7.64 -4.63
CA MET A 118 -15.55 8.24 -4.80
C MET A 118 -15.46 9.77 -4.80
N LEU A 119 -15.97 10.40 -5.86
CA LEU A 119 -16.20 11.84 -5.93
C LEU A 119 -17.68 12.06 -6.25
N ASP A 120 -18.32 12.94 -5.49
CA ASP A 120 -19.75 13.28 -5.65
C ASP A 120 -20.68 12.06 -5.73
N GLY A 121 -20.38 11.04 -4.90
CA GLY A 121 -21.19 9.83 -4.79
C GLY A 121 -20.99 8.82 -5.94
N LYS A 122 -19.98 9.01 -6.79
CA LYS A 122 -19.66 8.11 -7.90
C LYS A 122 -18.20 7.70 -7.87
N VAL A 123 -17.93 6.44 -8.22
CA VAL A 123 -16.55 5.98 -8.46
C VAL A 123 -16.03 6.63 -9.74
N VAL A 124 -14.85 7.27 -9.65
CA VAL A 124 -14.18 7.89 -10.79
C VAL A 124 -13.12 6.95 -11.36
N LEU A 125 -12.99 6.90 -12.69
CA LEU A 125 -11.99 6.04 -13.33
C LEU A 125 -10.57 6.59 -13.18
N GLU A 126 -10.45 7.91 -13.17
CA GLU A 126 -9.16 8.59 -13.09
C GLU A 126 -9.29 9.90 -12.32
N VAL A 127 -8.27 10.22 -11.53
CA VAL A 127 -8.23 11.46 -10.74
C VAL A 127 -6.79 11.93 -10.56
N PRO A 128 -6.47 13.23 -10.72
CA PRO A 128 -5.15 13.75 -10.40
C PRO A 128 -4.94 13.79 -8.88
N ALA A 129 -3.77 13.35 -8.42
CA ALA A 129 -3.42 13.35 -6.99
C ALA A 129 -3.58 14.75 -6.36
N SER A 130 -3.24 15.81 -7.09
CA SER A 130 -3.37 17.20 -6.62
C SER A 130 -4.79 17.58 -6.19
N SER A 131 -5.83 17.00 -6.80
CA SER A 131 -7.22 17.26 -6.42
C SER A 131 -7.65 16.51 -5.15
N MET A 132 -6.82 15.57 -4.67
CA MET A 132 -7.09 14.75 -3.49
C MET A 132 -6.36 15.23 -2.24
N LEU A 133 -5.50 16.25 -2.35
CA LEU A 133 -4.79 16.83 -1.21
C LEU A 133 -5.80 17.33 -0.16
N GLY A 134 -5.61 16.90 1.10
CA GLY A 134 -6.47 17.25 2.23
C GLY A 134 -7.86 16.59 2.21
N ARG A 135 -8.17 15.75 1.24
CA ARG A 135 -9.44 15.01 1.19
C ARG A 135 -9.32 13.63 1.80
N LYS A 136 -10.28 13.24 2.62
CA LYS A 136 -10.38 11.86 3.11
C LYS A 136 -10.75 10.95 1.95
N SER A 137 -9.98 9.89 1.76
CA SER A 137 -10.21 8.90 0.71
C SER A 137 -9.78 7.50 1.19
N CYS A 138 -9.89 6.51 0.29
CA CYS A 138 -9.37 5.17 0.54
C CYS A 138 -7.84 5.05 0.40
N VAL A 139 -7.13 6.13 0.07
CA VAL A 139 -5.67 6.21 0.00
C VAL A 139 -5.19 7.25 1.00
N ASP A 140 -4.09 6.99 1.69
CA ASP A 140 -3.55 7.89 2.70
C ASP A 140 -3.00 9.20 2.09
N GLN A 141 -2.94 10.26 2.91
CA GLN A 141 -2.48 11.57 2.45
C GLN A 141 -0.98 11.59 2.13
N GLY A 142 -0.19 10.73 2.77
CA GLY A 142 1.23 10.58 2.47
C GLY A 142 1.46 10.12 1.03
N THR A 143 0.74 9.10 0.58
CA THR A 143 0.77 8.66 -0.82
C THR A 143 0.37 9.79 -1.77
N ILE A 144 -0.68 10.53 -1.45
CA ILE A 144 -1.11 11.68 -2.27
C ILE A 144 -0.01 12.75 -2.33
N LYS A 145 0.63 13.07 -1.21
CA LYS A 145 1.76 14.00 -1.15
C LYS A 145 2.96 13.49 -1.97
N LEU A 146 3.30 12.20 -1.85
CA LEU A 146 4.36 11.57 -2.65
C LEU A 146 4.08 11.71 -4.15
N LEU A 147 2.86 11.40 -4.59
CA LEU A 147 2.47 11.52 -6.00
C LEU A 147 2.47 12.96 -6.50
N CYS A 148 2.19 13.95 -5.66
CA CYS A 148 2.29 15.37 -6.02
C CYS A 148 3.72 15.91 -6.02
N GLY A 149 4.66 15.21 -5.39
CA GLY A 149 6.05 15.64 -5.15
C GLY A 149 7.09 14.68 -5.72
N PRO A 150 7.79 13.91 -4.87
CA PRO A 150 8.93 13.10 -5.30
C PRO A 150 8.57 11.97 -6.27
N LEU A 151 7.33 11.48 -6.26
CA LEU A 151 6.84 10.45 -7.19
C LEU A 151 5.94 11.02 -8.29
N LYS A 152 6.11 12.29 -8.62
CA LYS A 152 5.38 12.92 -9.73
C LYS A 152 5.61 12.16 -11.04
N GLY A 153 4.52 11.91 -11.76
CA GLY A 153 4.53 11.08 -12.98
C GLY A 153 4.30 9.59 -12.72
N SER A 154 4.30 9.16 -11.46
CA SER A 154 3.83 7.82 -11.07
C SER A 154 2.32 7.80 -10.88
N SER A 155 1.76 6.61 -10.73
CA SER A 155 0.34 6.43 -10.44
C SER A 155 0.11 5.25 -9.51
N ILE A 156 -1.02 5.30 -8.80
CA ILE A 156 -1.55 4.15 -8.06
C ILE A 156 -2.91 3.77 -8.63
N ARG A 157 -3.12 2.48 -8.82
CA ARG A 157 -4.42 1.94 -9.19
C ARG A 157 -5.10 1.34 -7.97
N VAL A 158 -6.28 1.83 -7.64
CA VAL A 158 -7.12 1.32 -6.54
C VAL A 158 -8.11 0.33 -7.12
N LEU A 159 -8.13 -0.88 -6.58
CA LEU A 159 -9.03 -1.97 -6.98
C LEU A 159 -9.73 -2.58 -5.79
N ASN A 160 -10.99 -2.99 -5.96
CA ASN A 160 -11.69 -3.80 -4.99
C ASN A 160 -11.10 -5.21 -4.97
N GLY A 161 -10.58 -5.63 -3.81
CA GLY A 161 -9.98 -6.95 -3.58
C GLY A 161 -10.89 -7.93 -2.85
N THR A 162 -12.14 -7.57 -2.55
CA THR A 162 -13.07 -8.45 -1.79
C THR A 162 -13.62 -9.60 -2.62
N ASP A 163 -13.65 -9.44 -3.95
CA ASP A 163 -14.01 -10.51 -4.91
C ASP A 163 -12.78 -10.89 -5.75
N ALA A 164 -12.25 -12.09 -5.51
CA ALA A 164 -11.04 -12.57 -6.15
C ALA A 164 -11.19 -12.70 -7.69
N GLN A 165 -12.38 -13.05 -8.19
CA GLN A 165 -12.62 -13.19 -9.62
C GLN A 165 -12.63 -11.82 -10.30
N GLN A 166 -13.33 -10.85 -9.72
CA GLN A 166 -13.37 -9.48 -10.24
C GLN A 166 -11.99 -8.83 -10.19
N PHE A 167 -11.27 -8.99 -9.07
CA PHE A 167 -9.90 -8.49 -8.92
C PHE A 167 -8.97 -9.07 -10.00
N THR A 168 -9.01 -10.39 -10.21
CA THR A 168 -8.21 -11.07 -11.23
C THR A 168 -8.54 -10.57 -12.64
N ASN A 169 -9.82 -10.39 -12.95
CA ASN A 169 -10.25 -9.86 -14.25
C ASN A 169 -9.78 -8.40 -14.44
N ALA A 170 -9.87 -7.56 -13.39
CA ALA A 170 -9.37 -6.19 -13.43
C ALA A 170 -7.86 -6.12 -13.66
N LEU A 171 -7.08 -7.04 -13.07
CA LEU A 171 -5.64 -7.15 -13.31
C LEU A 171 -5.32 -7.51 -14.75
N LYS A 172 -6.01 -8.52 -15.29
CA LYS A 172 -5.78 -9.03 -16.67
C LYS A 172 -6.18 -8.04 -17.75
N ASN A 173 -7.37 -7.46 -17.63
CA ASN A 173 -7.93 -6.59 -18.66
C ASN A 173 -7.49 -5.14 -18.56
N GLY A 174 -6.87 -4.75 -17.45
CA GLY A 174 -6.53 -3.36 -17.20
C GLY A 174 -7.75 -2.47 -16.93
N GLU A 175 -8.92 -3.05 -16.58
CA GLU A 175 -10.19 -2.34 -16.38
C GLU A 175 -10.58 -2.24 -14.90
N GLY A 176 -11.50 -1.32 -14.60
CA GLY A 176 -12.06 -1.12 -13.24
C GLY A 176 -11.17 -0.35 -12.29
N GLY A 177 -11.77 0.02 -11.15
CA GLY A 177 -11.12 0.81 -10.12
C GLY A 177 -10.88 2.26 -10.50
N THR A 178 -9.96 2.89 -9.78
CA THR A 178 -9.53 4.28 -10.02
C THR A 178 -8.02 4.36 -10.20
N ILE A 179 -7.57 5.10 -11.19
CA ILE A 179 -6.16 5.48 -11.34
C ILE A 179 -5.96 6.88 -10.75
N ILE A 180 -5.12 7.01 -9.72
CA ILE A 180 -4.69 8.29 -9.16
C ILE A 180 -3.35 8.63 -9.79
N LYS A 181 -3.28 9.76 -10.51
CA LYS A 181 -2.09 10.20 -11.25
C LYS A 181 -1.34 11.30 -10.50
N GLY A 182 -0.02 11.14 -10.36
CA GLY A 182 0.89 12.14 -9.85
C GLY A 182 1.30 13.21 -10.87
#